data_1766bfdf7991fc882960dc55de04262f
#
_entry.id   1766bfdf7991fc882960dc55de04262f
#
_cell.length_a   1.000
_cell.length_b   1.000
_cell.length_c   1.000
_cell.angle_alpha   90.00
_cell.angle_beta   90.00
_cell.angle_gamma   90.00
#
_symmetry.space_group_name_H-M   'P 1'
#
loop_
_entity.id
_entity.type
_entity.pdbx_description
1 polymer ?
#
loop_
_entity_poly.entity_id
_entity_poly.type
_entity_poly.pdbx_seq_one_letter_code
_entity_poly.pdbx_strand_id
1 'polypeptide(L)'
;MVLSRPTSSLRNVVGLSMSFAIATVSVTLIAPLATAQAIAPSAEAESSVPVVKDEAYTLGAGDRVRIDVFKLAQYSGENQVLVDGTLNLAEVGSVAVQGMTLKEASDAVSQAYAPLLKYPVATVTLIAPRPVRVGVSGEVNRAGAFTLLTTEGGSQLPTVTRALQQAGGVTQMANLREVEVRRVRRGGVVETLKVNLWEFLQTGDLSRDITLRGGDSIYIPSVSAINLAESVQISGASFAADRSQPLNIAVVGEVYRPGPYTVTASTQTG
;
A
#
# COMPACT_ATOMS: atom_id res chain seq x y z
N MET A 1 45.34 -49.32 -12.31
CA MET A 1 45.78 -49.47 -13.72
C MET A 1 45.56 -48.10 -14.31
N VAL A 2 46.55 -47.28 -14.18
CA VAL A 2 47.63 -46.91 -15.10
C VAL A 2 47.17 -45.90 -16.14
N LEU A 3 47.68 -44.63 -15.91
CA LEU A 3 48.40 -43.75 -16.87
C LEU A 3 47.54 -43.08 -17.95
N SER A 4 47.78 -41.85 -18.39
CA SER A 4 48.93 -40.90 -18.23
C SER A 4 48.56 -39.58 -18.93
N ARG A 5 49.15 -38.49 -18.51
CA ARG A 5 49.37 -37.25 -19.27
C ARG A 5 50.42 -37.49 -20.40
N PRO A 6 50.56 -36.60 -21.38
CA PRO A 6 51.51 -35.48 -21.27
C PRO A 6 51.09 -34.23 -22.12
N THR A 7 51.39 -33.03 -21.68
CA THR A 7 52.51 -32.07 -21.90
C THR A 7 53.03 -31.88 -23.33
N SER A 8 53.21 -30.63 -23.63
CA SER A 8 54.28 -29.91 -24.38
C SER A 8 53.71 -29.00 -25.48
N SER A 9 54.27 -27.88 -25.90
CA SER A 9 55.53 -27.20 -25.65
C SER A 9 55.52 -25.93 -26.50
N LEU A 10 56.09 -24.88 -25.93
CA LEU A 10 56.71 -23.70 -26.56
C LEU A 10 57.05 -23.74 -28.05
N ARG A 11 56.90 -22.53 -28.71
CA ARG A 11 58.03 -21.97 -29.45
C ARG A 11 57.88 -20.47 -29.79
N ASN A 12 58.86 -19.72 -29.29
CA ASN A 12 59.25 -18.38 -29.69
C ASN A 12 59.62 -18.35 -31.17
N VAL A 13 59.28 -17.23 -31.86
CA VAL A 13 60.10 -16.76 -32.97
C VAL A 13 60.29 -15.25 -32.83
N VAL A 14 61.53 -14.90 -32.66
CA VAL A 14 62.13 -13.54 -32.71
C VAL A 14 62.29 -13.17 -34.18
N GLY A 15 61.93 -11.96 -34.55
CA GLY A 15 62.25 -11.36 -35.87
C GLY A 15 62.55 -9.88 -35.74
N LEU A 16 63.77 -9.60 -35.94
CA LEU A 16 64.52 -8.36 -35.80
C LEU A 16 64.46 -7.48 -37.08
N SER A 17 64.64 -6.14 -36.91
CA SER A 17 65.15 -5.10 -37.87
C SER A 17 64.09 -4.45 -38.76
N MET A 18 64.02 -3.12 -38.96
CA MET A 18 65.09 -2.23 -39.38
C MET A 18 64.60 -0.77 -39.37
N SER A 19 65.43 0.14 -38.90
CA SER A 19 65.28 1.58 -38.83
C SER A 19 65.08 2.24 -40.23
N PHE A 20 64.19 3.27 -40.27
CA PHE A 20 64.31 4.35 -41.23
C PHE A 20 63.95 5.68 -40.58
N ALA A 21 64.93 6.55 -40.38
CA ALA A 21 64.75 7.92 -39.91
C ALA A 21 64.41 8.80 -41.12
N ILE A 22 63.32 9.52 -41.05
CA ILE A 22 63.05 10.69 -41.86
C ILE A 22 62.64 11.83 -40.98
N ALA A 23 63.49 12.83 -40.84
CA ALA A 23 63.28 14.10 -40.25
C ALA A 23 62.34 14.95 -41.10
N THR A 24 61.23 15.42 -40.56
CA THR A 24 60.47 16.51 -41.17
C THR A 24 60.03 17.52 -40.12
N VAL A 25 60.33 18.71 -40.42
CA VAL A 25 60.18 20.01 -39.79
C VAL A 25 58.81 20.18 -39.03
N SER A 26 58.93 20.60 -37.83
CA SER A 26 57.80 21.01 -36.95
C SER A 26 57.32 22.40 -37.32
N VAL A 27 56.08 22.52 -37.77
CA VAL A 27 55.34 23.78 -37.74
C VAL A 27 54.39 23.68 -36.51
N THR A 28 54.74 24.41 -35.46
CA THR A 28 53.90 24.57 -34.28
C THR A 28 52.75 25.53 -34.60
N LEU A 29 51.58 24.98 -34.84
CA LEU A 29 50.34 25.74 -34.85
C LEU A 29 49.73 25.65 -33.45
N ILE A 30 49.83 26.74 -32.70
CA ILE A 30 49.20 26.89 -31.39
C ILE A 30 47.70 27.12 -31.64
N ALA A 31 46.88 26.09 -31.47
CA ALA A 31 45.44 26.23 -31.40
C ALA A 31 45.03 26.37 -29.90
N PRO A 32 44.14 27.31 -29.54
CA PRO A 32 43.67 27.43 -28.20
C PRO A 32 42.80 26.22 -27.84
N LEU A 33 43.14 25.57 -26.72
CA LEU A 33 42.35 24.50 -26.13
C LEU A 33 41.02 25.11 -25.59
N ALA A 34 39.98 25.04 -26.40
CA ALA A 34 38.63 25.23 -25.88
C ALA A 34 38.27 23.99 -25.06
N THR A 35 38.33 24.10 -23.74
CA THR A 35 37.76 23.13 -22.84
C THR A 35 36.24 23.12 -22.99
N ALA A 36 35.74 22.26 -23.85
CA ALA A 36 34.32 21.90 -23.84
C ALA A 36 34.07 21.12 -22.56
N GLN A 37 33.56 21.82 -21.53
CA GLN A 37 32.91 21.17 -20.39
C GLN A 37 31.71 20.41 -20.96
N ALA A 38 31.84 19.10 -21.05
CA ALA A 38 30.70 18.22 -21.23
C ALA A 38 29.80 18.38 -19.99
N ILE A 39 28.70 19.11 -20.18
CA ILE A 39 27.57 19.09 -19.25
C ILE A 39 27.03 17.66 -19.36
N ALA A 40 27.42 16.82 -18.40
CA ALA A 40 26.74 15.56 -18.20
C ALA A 40 25.26 15.89 -17.88
N PRO A 41 24.28 15.30 -18.58
CA PRO A 41 22.91 15.44 -18.16
C PRO A 41 22.83 14.85 -16.75
N SER A 42 22.53 15.69 -15.77
CA SER A 42 22.09 15.24 -14.46
C SER A 42 20.90 14.31 -14.71
N ALA A 43 21.11 13.02 -14.54
CA ALA A 43 20.01 12.08 -14.41
C ALA A 43 19.23 12.55 -13.19
N GLU A 44 18.17 13.30 -13.42
CA GLU A 44 17.10 13.44 -12.43
C GLU A 44 16.71 12.02 -12.10
N ALA A 45 17.12 11.59 -10.89
CA ALA A 45 16.60 10.38 -10.30
C ALA A 45 15.09 10.61 -10.16
N GLU A 46 14.35 10.20 -11.19
CA GLU A 46 12.91 10.00 -11.05
C GLU A 46 12.75 9.10 -9.86
N SER A 47 12.35 9.71 -8.74
CA SER A 47 11.91 9.02 -7.55
C SER A 47 10.64 8.27 -7.96
N SER A 48 10.83 7.11 -8.57
CA SER A 48 9.74 6.18 -8.84
C SER A 48 9.21 5.76 -7.47
N VAL A 49 8.16 6.44 -7.04
CA VAL A 49 7.34 5.98 -5.92
C VAL A 49 6.95 4.56 -6.30
N PRO A 50 7.34 3.54 -5.52
CA PRO A 50 6.97 2.18 -5.85
C PRO A 50 5.45 2.11 -5.87
N VAL A 51 4.87 1.85 -7.04
CA VAL A 51 3.46 1.48 -7.15
C VAL A 51 3.31 0.25 -6.27
N VAL A 52 2.68 0.40 -5.12
CA VAL A 52 2.42 -0.71 -4.20
C VAL A 52 1.49 -1.66 -4.93
N LYS A 53 2.06 -2.70 -5.52
CA LYS A 53 1.31 -3.78 -6.15
C LYS A 53 0.47 -4.40 -5.05
N ASP A 54 -0.84 -4.31 -5.20
CA ASP A 54 -1.81 -4.82 -4.23
C ASP A 54 -1.53 -6.32 -4.02
N GLU A 55 -0.97 -6.64 -2.85
CA GLU A 55 -0.74 -8.05 -2.49
C GLU A 55 -2.09 -8.73 -2.35
N ALA A 56 -2.22 -9.93 -2.93
CA ALA A 56 -3.44 -10.72 -2.87
C ALA A 56 -4.00 -10.80 -1.43
N TYR A 57 -5.31 -10.69 -1.30
CA TYR A 57 -5.99 -10.83 0.00
C TYR A 57 -5.64 -12.15 0.66
N THR A 58 -5.36 -12.11 1.96
CA THR A 58 -5.07 -13.30 2.75
C THR A 58 -6.12 -13.49 3.86
N LEU A 59 -6.62 -14.73 3.94
CA LEU A 59 -7.63 -15.10 4.93
C LEU A 59 -7.13 -14.94 6.36
N GLY A 60 -8.05 -14.60 7.25
CA GLY A 60 -7.81 -14.51 8.68
C GLY A 60 -9.07 -14.66 9.50
N ALA A 61 -8.90 -14.77 10.82
CA ALA A 61 -9.99 -14.98 11.77
C ALA A 61 -11.11 -13.93 11.58
N GLY A 62 -12.34 -14.39 11.44
CA GLY A 62 -13.51 -13.56 11.23
C GLY A 62 -13.97 -13.43 9.78
N ASP A 63 -13.15 -13.82 8.78
CA ASP A 63 -13.54 -13.82 7.38
C ASP A 63 -14.67 -14.85 7.15
N ARG A 64 -15.69 -14.46 6.37
CA ARG A 64 -16.75 -15.38 5.93
C ARG A 64 -16.47 -15.78 4.50
N VAL A 65 -16.42 -17.08 4.27
CA VAL A 65 -16.16 -17.69 2.98
C VAL A 65 -17.25 -18.68 2.61
N ARG A 66 -17.47 -18.84 1.33
CA ARG A 66 -18.28 -19.92 0.76
C ARG A 66 -17.35 -20.95 0.18
N ILE A 67 -17.58 -22.20 0.52
CA ILE A 67 -16.87 -23.35 -0.01
C ILE A 67 -17.83 -24.08 -0.92
N ASP A 68 -17.45 -24.26 -2.17
CA ASP A 68 -18.18 -25.04 -3.15
C ASP A 68 -17.36 -26.23 -3.57
N VAL A 69 -17.84 -27.44 -3.25
CA VAL A 69 -17.21 -28.71 -3.68
C VAL A 69 -17.94 -29.22 -4.92
N PHE A 70 -17.20 -29.35 -6.03
CA PHE A 70 -17.77 -29.68 -7.33
C PHE A 70 -18.62 -30.95 -7.29
N LYS A 71 -19.88 -30.83 -7.73
CA LYS A 71 -20.91 -31.89 -7.76
C LYS A 71 -21.30 -32.48 -6.39
N LEU A 72 -20.88 -31.88 -5.28
CA LEU A 72 -21.11 -32.41 -3.94
C LEU A 72 -21.71 -31.32 -3.04
N ALA A 73 -22.99 -31.03 -3.22
CA ALA A 73 -23.68 -29.95 -2.49
C ALA A 73 -23.66 -30.15 -0.96
N GLN A 74 -23.64 -31.41 -0.49
CA GLN A 74 -23.60 -31.72 0.94
C GLN A 74 -22.32 -31.28 1.66
N TYR A 75 -21.23 -31.05 0.91
CA TYR A 75 -19.95 -30.54 1.44
C TYR A 75 -19.74 -29.05 1.12
N SER A 76 -20.71 -28.45 0.43
CA SER A 76 -20.67 -27.03 0.06
C SER A 76 -21.48 -26.21 1.08
N GLY A 77 -21.01 -24.99 1.38
CA GLY A 77 -21.71 -24.13 2.32
C GLY A 77 -20.88 -22.90 2.72
N GLU A 78 -21.52 -22.07 3.53
CA GLU A 78 -20.88 -20.91 4.12
C GLU A 78 -20.15 -21.31 5.41
N ASN A 79 -18.92 -20.81 5.55
CA ASN A 79 -18.06 -21.04 6.69
C ASN A 79 -17.41 -19.74 7.13
N GLN A 80 -17.08 -19.67 8.42
CA GLN A 80 -16.31 -18.56 8.96
C GLN A 80 -14.95 -19.06 9.43
N VAL A 81 -13.91 -18.29 9.12
CA VAL A 81 -12.58 -18.56 9.66
C VAL A 81 -12.62 -18.31 11.17
N LEU A 82 -12.33 -19.34 11.95
CA LEU A 82 -12.35 -19.29 13.39
C LEU A 82 -11.19 -18.46 13.96
N VAL A 83 -11.23 -18.18 15.27
CA VAL A 83 -10.21 -17.37 15.96
C VAL A 83 -8.82 -18.02 15.90
N ASP A 84 -8.75 -19.34 15.83
CA ASP A 84 -7.52 -20.12 15.66
C ASP A 84 -6.99 -20.13 14.21
N GLY A 85 -7.70 -19.47 13.30
CA GLY A 85 -7.32 -19.41 11.88
C GLY A 85 -7.69 -20.61 11.06
N THR A 86 -8.62 -21.44 11.56
CA THR A 86 -9.09 -22.65 10.87
C THR A 86 -10.49 -22.46 10.26
N LEU A 87 -10.81 -23.27 9.25
CA LEU A 87 -12.18 -23.52 8.77
C LEU A 87 -12.65 -24.89 9.29
N ASN A 88 -13.88 -24.95 9.81
CA ASN A 88 -14.45 -26.22 10.24
C ASN A 88 -15.31 -26.81 9.10
N LEU A 89 -14.82 -27.90 8.51
CA LEU A 89 -15.42 -28.55 7.37
C LEU A 89 -16.17 -29.83 7.79
N ALA A 90 -17.29 -30.10 7.14
CA ALA A 90 -18.04 -31.34 7.34
C ALA A 90 -17.17 -32.57 7.05
N GLU A 91 -17.24 -33.60 7.89
CA GLU A 91 -16.53 -34.87 7.79
C GLU A 91 -14.99 -34.82 7.87
N VAL A 92 -14.37 -33.65 7.62
CA VAL A 92 -12.91 -33.47 7.61
C VAL A 92 -12.41 -32.85 8.91
N GLY A 93 -13.24 -32.01 9.54
CA GLY A 93 -12.86 -31.24 10.73
C GLY A 93 -12.16 -29.92 10.38
N SER A 94 -11.17 -29.53 11.19
CA SER A 94 -10.53 -28.21 11.10
C SER A 94 -9.38 -28.19 10.11
N VAL A 95 -9.41 -27.25 9.17
CA VAL A 95 -8.37 -26.97 8.17
C VAL A 95 -7.78 -25.59 8.40
N ALA A 96 -6.47 -25.50 8.61
CA ALA A 96 -5.77 -24.22 8.80
C ALA A 96 -5.71 -23.43 7.49
N VAL A 97 -6.24 -22.20 7.50
CA VAL A 97 -6.27 -21.32 6.33
C VAL A 97 -5.74 -19.92 6.61
N GLN A 98 -5.37 -19.63 7.85
CA GLN A 98 -4.88 -18.30 8.25
C GLN A 98 -3.67 -17.88 7.42
N GLY A 99 -3.80 -16.71 6.78
CA GLY A 99 -2.77 -16.12 5.96
C GLY A 99 -2.58 -16.78 4.59
N MET A 100 -3.43 -17.71 4.21
CA MET A 100 -3.50 -18.25 2.85
C MET A 100 -4.30 -17.30 1.95
N THR A 101 -3.97 -17.26 0.67
CA THR A 101 -4.81 -16.67 -0.35
C THR A 101 -6.04 -17.55 -0.58
N LEU A 102 -7.08 -17.04 -1.25
CA LEU A 102 -8.26 -17.84 -1.59
C LEU A 102 -7.91 -19.08 -2.42
N LYS A 103 -6.90 -18.96 -3.29
CA LYS A 103 -6.43 -20.09 -4.09
C LYS A 103 -5.75 -21.14 -3.23
N GLU A 104 -4.80 -20.76 -2.38
CA GLU A 104 -4.13 -21.69 -1.45
C GLU A 104 -5.12 -22.35 -0.50
N ALA A 105 -6.13 -21.62 -0.01
CA ALA A 105 -7.20 -22.19 0.80
C ALA A 105 -8.04 -23.20 0.02
N SER A 106 -8.35 -22.94 -1.26
CA SER A 106 -9.05 -23.89 -2.12
C SER A 106 -8.27 -25.19 -2.31
N ASP A 107 -6.96 -25.06 -2.51
CA ASP A 107 -6.05 -26.21 -2.64
C ASP A 107 -5.96 -27.00 -1.31
N ALA A 108 -5.86 -26.30 -0.18
CA ALA A 108 -5.82 -26.92 1.16
C ALA A 108 -7.13 -27.67 1.49
N VAL A 109 -8.29 -27.06 1.19
CA VAL A 109 -9.60 -27.72 1.36
C VAL A 109 -9.74 -28.94 0.47
N SER A 110 -9.29 -28.84 -0.80
CA SER A 110 -9.30 -29.99 -1.73
C SER A 110 -8.42 -31.15 -1.21
N GLN A 111 -7.23 -30.82 -0.69
CA GLN A 111 -6.34 -31.81 -0.08
C GLN A 111 -6.97 -32.47 1.17
N ALA A 112 -7.64 -31.68 2.00
CA ALA A 112 -8.29 -32.19 3.19
C ALA A 112 -9.42 -33.18 2.88
N TYR A 113 -10.14 -32.98 1.78
CA TYR A 113 -11.17 -33.92 1.32
C TYR A 113 -10.62 -35.14 0.53
N ALA A 114 -9.36 -35.14 0.10
CA ALA A 114 -8.78 -36.23 -0.71
C ALA A 114 -8.87 -37.64 -0.10
N PRO A 115 -8.82 -37.84 1.24
CA PRO A 115 -9.01 -39.18 1.84
C PRO A 115 -10.45 -39.67 1.74
N LEU A 116 -11.45 -38.79 1.65
CA LEU A 116 -12.89 -39.11 1.64
C LEU A 116 -13.47 -39.16 0.23
N LEU A 117 -12.95 -38.34 -0.67
CA LEU A 117 -13.50 -38.10 -1.99
C LEU A 117 -12.49 -38.40 -3.09
N LYS A 118 -12.96 -39.00 -4.18
CA LYS A 118 -12.13 -39.24 -5.35
C LYS A 118 -12.02 -37.97 -6.19
N TYR A 119 -10.83 -37.38 -6.26
CA TYR A 119 -10.54 -36.14 -7.00
C TYR A 119 -11.42 -34.96 -6.59
N PRO A 120 -11.41 -34.54 -5.29
CA PRO A 120 -12.21 -33.39 -4.87
C PRO A 120 -11.65 -32.09 -5.45
N VAL A 121 -12.54 -31.28 -6.01
CA VAL A 121 -12.24 -29.91 -6.45
C VAL A 121 -13.08 -28.96 -5.61
N ALA A 122 -12.43 -28.26 -4.68
CA ALA A 122 -13.07 -27.26 -3.85
C ALA A 122 -12.69 -25.86 -4.33
N THR A 123 -13.66 -24.95 -4.29
CA THR A 123 -13.47 -23.53 -4.56
C THR A 123 -13.85 -22.74 -3.31
N VAL A 124 -12.95 -21.89 -2.83
CA VAL A 124 -13.20 -20.99 -1.71
C VAL A 124 -13.41 -19.56 -2.25
N THR A 125 -14.57 -18.99 -1.93
CA THR A 125 -14.94 -17.64 -2.33
C THR A 125 -15.15 -16.78 -1.08
N LEU A 126 -14.61 -15.57 -1.06
CA LEU A 126 -14.80 -14.61 0.04
C LEU A 126 -16.21 -13.99 -0.08
N ILE A 127 -17.04 -14.18 0.96
CA ILE A 127 -18.38 -13.54 1.05
C ILE A 127 -18.26 -12.20 1.73
N ALA A 128 -17.64 -12.18 2.90
CA ALA A 128 -17.45 -10.96 3.68
C ALA A 128 -16.07 -10.99 4.37
N PRO A 129 -15.20 -10.04 4.08
CA PRO A 129 -13.94 -9.89 4.81
C PRO A 129 -14.21 -9.45 6.24
N ARG A 130 -13.30 -9.81 7.13
CA ARG A 130 -13.33 -9.39 8.53
C ARG A 130 -13.27 -7.87 8.67
N PRO A 131 -13.84 -7.28 9.73
CA PRO A 131 -13.65 -5.87 10.05
C PRO A 131 -12.16 -5.55 10.22
N VAL A 132 -11.73 -4.44 9.66
CA VAL A 132 -10.34 -3.97 9.71
C VAL A 132 -10.19 -2.94 10.81
N ARG A 133 -9.36 -3.23 11.81
CA ARG A 133 -9.04 -2.29 12.90
C ARG A 133 -7.75 -1.56 12.58
N VAL A 134 -7.81 -0.21 12.55
CA VAL A 134 -6.68 0.67 12.23
C VAL A 134 -6.51 1.75 13.27
N GLY A 135 -5.27 2.23 13.45
CA GLY A 135 -4.97 3.43 14.21
C GLY A 135 -4.92 4.65 13.28
N VAL A 136 -5.45 5.78 13.72
CA VAL A 136 -5.33 7.06 13.01
C VAL A 136 -4.79 8.11 13.96
N SER A 137 -3.76 8.86 13.54
CA SER A 137 -3.07 9.85 14.37
C SER A 137 -2.54 11.03 13.53
N GLY A 138 -2.10 12.09 14.21
CA GLY A 138 -1.63 13.32 13.58
C GLY A 138 -2.76 14.31 13.32
N GLU A 139 -2.73 14.99 12.19
CA GLU A 139 -3.65 16.10 11.82
C GLU A 139 -5.02 15.60 11.36
N VAL A 140 -5.77 15.00 12.28
CA VAL A 140 -7.15 14.53 12.12
C VAL A 140 -8.03 15.07 13.23
N ASN A 141 -9.34 15.19 12.98
CA ASN A 141 -10.26 15.72 13.97
C ASN A 141 -10.44 14.81 15.19
N ARG A 142 -10.36 13.50 14.99
CA ARG A 142 -10.43 12.49 16.05
C ARG A 142 -9.35 11.45 15.85
N ALA A 143 -8.26 11.57 16.60
CA ALA A 143 -7.23 10.52 16.64
C ALA A 143 -7.71 9.34 17.48
N GLY A 144 -7.32 8.11 17.10
CA GLY A 144 -7.68 6.90 17.86
C GLY A 144 -7.69 5.64 17.01
N ALA A 145 -8.26 4.58 17.57
CA ALA A 145 -8.45 3.31 16.86
C ALA A 145 -9.87 3.23 16.31
N PHE A 146 -9.96 2.87 15.03
CA PHE A 146 -11.23 2.74 14.31
C PHE A 146 -11.40 1.34 13.76
N THR A 147 -12.62 0.85 13.75
CA THR A 147 -12.98 -0.41 13.12
C THR A 147 -13.74 -0.10 11.83
N LEU A 148 -13.14 -0.44 10.72
CA LEU A 148 -13.68 -0.23 9.38
C LEU A 148 -14.44 -1.49 8.96
N LEU A 149 -15.73 -1.33 8.69
CA LEU A 149 -16.55 -2.40 8.14
C LEU A 149 -16.36 -2.45 6.64
N THR A 150 -16.24 -3.65 6.12
CA THR A 150 -16.24 -3.92 4.67
C THR A 150 -17.68 -4.13 4.21
N THR A 151 -18.01 -3.65 3.03
CA THR A 151 -19.35 -3.86 2.44
C THR A 151 -19.56 -5.34 2.17
N GLU A 152 -20.76 -5.85 2.44
CA GLU A 152 -21.14 -7.22 2.07
C GLU A 152 -20.95 -7.43 0.57
N GLY A 153 -20.37 -8.58 0.21
CA GLY A 153 -19.99 -8.87 -1.18
C GLY A 153 -18.49 -8.72 -1.46
N GLY A 154 -17.69 -8.24 -0.49
CA GLY A 154 -16.22 -8.24 -0.56
C GLY A 154 -15.61 -7.36 -1.66
N SER A 155 -16.42 -6.53 -2.34
CA SER A 155 -16.00 -5.78 -3.53
C SER A 155 -15.09 -4.61 -3.23
N GLN A 156 -15.07 -4.10 -2.00
CA GLN A 156 -14.22 -2.97 -1.62
C GLN A 156 -13.64 -3.17 -0.21
N LEU A 157 -12.35 -3.32 -0.15
CA LEU A 157 -11.59 -3.28 1.10
C LEU A 157 -11.50 -1.83 1.59
N PRO A 158 -11.41 -1.59 2.91
CA PRO A 158 -11.32 -0.25 3.45
C PRO A 158 -10.00 0.42 3.04
N THR A 159 -10.10 1.70 2.70
CA THR A 159 -8.99 2.52 2.23
C THR A 159 -8.60 3.60 3.26
N VAL A 160 -7.50 4.31 2.98
CA VAL A 160 -7.04 5.42 3.85
C VAL A 160 -8.10 6.51 3.92
N THR A 161 -8.73 6.90 2.81
CA THR A 161 -9.78 7.92 2.80
C THR A 161 -10.97 7.51 3.66
N ARG A 162 -11.35 6.23 3.65
CA ARG A 162 -12.42 5.70 4.50
C ARG A 162 -12.08 5.80 5.99
N ALA A 163 -10.83 5.52 6.37
CA ALA A 163 -10.37 5.69 7.75
C ALA A 163 -10.41 7.16 8.18
N LEU A 164 -9.99 8.08 7.32
CA LEU A 164 -10.05 9.51 7.58
C LEU A 164 -11.49 10.01 7.73
N GLN A 165 -12.43 9.54 6.91
CA GLN A 165 -13.86 9.85 7.09
C GLN A 165 -14.35 9.43 8.48
N GLN A 166 -14.02 8.23 8.93
CA GLN A 166 -14.41 7.77 10.28
C GLN A 166 -13.71 8.55 11.40
N ALA A 167 -12.50 9.04 11.17
CA ALA A 167 -11.81 9.94 12.07
C ALA A 167 -12.39 11.36 12.10
N GLY A 168 -13.49 11.61 11.36
CA GLY A 168 -14.14 12.92 11.27
C GLY A 168 -13.43 13.90 10.34
N GLY A 169 -12.57 13.38 9.47
CA GLY A 169 -11.79 14.16 8.51
C GLY A 169 -10.46 14.66 9.05
N VAL A 170 -9.77 15.38 8.19
CA VAL A 170 -8.44 15.97 8.47
C VAL A 170 -8.57 17.43 8.90
N THR A 171 -7.58 17.94 9.62
CA THR A 171 -7.50 19.36 10.00
C THR A 171 -6.99 20.22 8.84
N GLN A 172 -7.05 21.54 8.98
CA GLN A 172 -6.51 22.49 7.99
C GLN A 172 -4.97 22.47 7.92
N MET A 173 -4.32 21.89 8.93
CA MET A 173 -2.87 21.76 9.00
C MET A 173 -2.36 20.43 8.42
N ALA A 174 -3.25 19.57 7.92
CA ALA A 174 -2.89 18.25 7.44
C ALA A 174 -2.04 18.28 6.17
N ASN A 175 -0.89 17.62 6.18
CA ASN A 175 -0.08 17.40 4.99
C ASN A 175 -0.55 16.11 4.27
N LEU A 176 -1.42 16.28 3.29
CA LEU A 176 -1.97 15.16 2.49
C LEU A 176 -0.98 14.61 1.45
N ARG A 177 0.17 15.27 1.23
CA ARG A 177 1.20 14.78 0.30
C ARG A 177 2.08 13.70 0.90
N GLU A 178 2.16 13.65 2.23
CA GLU A 178 3.07 12.76 2.96
C GLU A 178 2.36 11.96 4.05
N VAL A 179 1.18 11.45 3.76
CA VAL A 179 0.47 10.54 4.67
C VAL A 179 1.27 9.25 4.78
N GLU A 180 1.55 8.83 6.01
CA GLU A 180 2.29 7.60 6.29
C GLU A 180 1.35 6.50 6.77
N VAL A 181 1.43 5.32 6.16
CA VAL A 181 0.76 4.11 6.64
C VAL A 181 1.84 3.12 7.09
N ARG A 182 1.86 2.84 8.38
CA ARG A 182 2.78 1.88 8.99
C ARG A 182 2.10 0.55 9.13
N ARG A 183 2.66 -0.45 8.49
CA ARG A 183 2.15 -1.83 8.42
C ARG A 183 3.15 -2.78 9.01
N VAL A 184 2.71 -3.62 9.94
CA VAL A 184 3.52 -4.70 10.48
C VAL A 184 3.37 -5.92 9.57
N ARG A 185 4.47 -6.33 8.91
CA ARG A 185 4.52 -7.55 8.11
C ARG A 185 4.77 -8.78 8.98
N ARG A 186 4.54 -9.97 8.41
CA ARG A 186 4.92 -11.23 9.06
C ARG A 186 6.41 -11.20 9.42
N GLY A 187 6.74 -11.57 10.67
CA GLY A 187 8.10 -11.45 11.19
C GLY A 187 8.40 -10.16 11.95
N GLY A 188 7.38 -9.27 12.17
CA GLY A 188 7.52 -8.06 12.99
C GLY A 188 8.21 -6.88 12.29
N VAL A 189 8.54 -7.00 11.02
CA VAL A 189 9.11 -5.90 10.24
C VAL A 189 8.04 -4.83 9.99
N VAL A 190 8.34 -3.59 10.38
CA VAL A 190 7.47 -2.44 10.11
C VAL A 190 7.83 -1.84 8.76
N GLU A 191 6.87 -1.85 7.86
CA GLU A 191 6.95 -1.17 6.57
C GLU A 191 6.19 0.16 6.65
N THR A 192 6.79 1.23 6.17
CA THR A 192 6.15 2.54 6.06
C THR A 192 5.84 2.83 4.59
N LEU A 193 4.57 2.94 4.28
CA LEU A 193 4.05 3.29 2.96
C LEU A 193 3.72 4.79 2.95
N LYS A 194 4.29 5.55 2.03
CA LYS A 194 3.94 6.95 1.82
C LYS A 194 2.81 7.06 0.81
N VAL A 195 1.77 7.81 1.16
CA VAL A 195 0.56 7.99 0.36
C VAL A 195 0.38 9.46 0.07
N ASN A 196 0.23 9.80 -1.20
CA ASN A 196 -0.07 11.16 -1.64
C ASN A 196 -1.57 11.31 -1.93
N LEU A 197 -2.35 11.63 -0.89
CA LEU A 197 -3.78 11.87 -1.03
C LEU A 197 -4.09 13.21 -1.71
N TRP A 198 -3.15 14.16 -1.75
CA TRP A 198 -3.32 15.39 -2.50
C TRP A 198 -3.39 15.12 -4.00
N GLU A 199 -2.54 14.25 -4.51
CA GLU A 199 -2.57 13.83 -5.91
C GLU A 199 -3.87 13.08 -6.24
N PHE A 200 -4.37 12.22 -5.32
CA PHE A 200 -5.69 11.60 -5.44
C PHE A 200 -6.80 12.66 -5.61
N LEU A 201 -6.80 13.74 -4.82
CA LEU A 201 -7.79 14.83 -4.93
C LEU A 201 -7.71 15.59 -6.27
N GLN A 202 -6.50 15.75 -6.82
CA GLN A 202 -6.30 16.47 -8.07
C GLN A 202 -6.64 15.64 -9.31
N THR A 203 -6.32 14.35 -9.29
CA THR A 203 -6.42 13.47 -10.47
C THR A 203 -7.63 12.55 -10.45
N GLY A 204 -8.19 12.27 -9.25
CA GLY A 204 -9.21 11.23 -9.06
C GLY A 204 -8.66 9.81 -9.19
N ASP A 205 -7.33 9.63 -9.21
CA ASP A 205 -6.70 8.31 -9.37
C ASP A 205 -6.85 7.49 -8.08
N LEU A 206 -7.78 6.52 -8.11
CA LEU A 206 -8.06 5.63 -6.98
C LEU A 206 -6.88 4.76 -6.59
N SER A 207 -5.88 4.57 -7.46
CA SER A 207 -4.67 3.80 -7.11
C SER A 207 -3.82 4.47 -6.03
N ARG A 208 -4.03 5.76 -5.80
CA ARG A 208 -3.38 6.54 -4.74
C ARG A 208 -4.03 6.35 -3.37
N ASP A 209 -5.26 5.84 -3.32
CA ASP A 209 -5.95 5.54 -2.07
C ASP A 209 -5.74 4.08 -1.69
N ILE A 210 -4.65 3.81 -0.97
CA ILE A 210 -4.24 2.44 -0.67
C ILE A 210 -5.21 1.73 0.26
N THR A 211 -5.31 0.42 0.05
CA THR A 211 -6.11 -0.50 0.86
C THR A 211 -5.47 -0.76 2.22
N LEU A 212 -6.26 -0.65 3.27
CA LEU A 212 -5.82 -0.88 4.65
C LEU A 212 -5.97 -2.34 5.08
N ARG A 213 -5.10 -2.74 5.99
CA ARG A 213 -5.10 -4.07 6.64
C ARG A 213 -5.26 -3.92 8.15
N GLY A 214 -5.72 -4.98 8.80
CA GLY A 214 -5.81 -5.01 10.26
C GLY A 214 -4.44 -4.78 10.93
N GLY A 215 -4.39 -3.81 11.85
CA GLY A 215 -3.16 -3.41 12.52
C GLY A 215 -2.39 -2.29 11.84
N ASP A 216 -2.85 -1.77 10.70
CA ASP A 216 -2.24 -0.59 10.09
C ASP A 216 -2.39 0.64 10.99
N SER A 217 -1.37 1.49 10.99
CA SER A 217 -1.38 2.78 11.69
C SER A 217 -1.14 3.90 10.70
N ILE A 218 -2.10 4.81 10.60
CA ILE A 218 -2.08 5.96 9.70
C ILE A 218 -1.61 7.18 10.49
N TYR A 219 -0.61 7.88 9.96
CA TYR A 219 -0.11 9.12 10.51
C TYR A 219 -0.18 10.23 9.49
N ILE A 220 -0.83 11.33 9.85
CA ILE A 220 -0.96 12.51 9.01
C ILE A 220 -0.08 13.60 9.60
N PRO A 221 1.04 13.97 8.94
CA PRO A 221 1.91 15.04 9.42
C PRO A 221 1.26 16.40 9.23
N SER A 222 1.76 17.42 9.97
CA SER A 222 1.34 18.81 9.81
C SER A 222 2.15 19.50 8.71
N VAL A 223 1.52 20.51 8.06
CA VAL A 223 2.23 21.48 7.22
C VAL A 223 2.83 22.60 8.08
N SER A 224 3.92 23.21 7.62
CA SER A 224 4.56 24.36 8.31
C SER A 224 3.76 25.66 8.17
N ALA A 225 2.93 25.80 7.12
CA ALA A 225 2.10 26.95 6.86
C ALA A 225 0.81 26.53 6.15
N ILE A 226 -0.30 27.17 6.49
CA ILE A 226 -1.60 26.92 5.88
C ILE A 226 -1.65 27.59 4.50
N ASN A 227 -1.98 26.83 3.48
CA ASN A 227 -2.36 27.34 2.17
C ASN A 227 -3.89 27.40 2.07
N LEU A 228 -4.44 28.61 2.07
CA LEU A 228 -5.89 28.82 2.05
C LEU A 228 -6.57 28.21 0.82
N ALA A 229 -5.92 28.26 -0.35
CA ALA A 229 -6.48 27.67 -1.57
C ALA A 229 -6.58 26.13 -1.45
N GLU A 230 -5.58 25.49 -0.87
CA GLU A 230 -5.58 24.04 -0.61
C GLU A 230 -6.59 23.68 0.48
N SER A 231 -6.71 24.49 1.54
CA SER A 231 -7.69 24.28 2.61
C SER A 231 -9.13 24.26 2.10
N VAL A 232 -9.47 25.11 1.12
CA VAL A 232 -10.79 25.09 0.48
C VAL A 232 -11.04 23.76 -0.24
N GLN A 233 -10.07 23.26 -0.98
CA GLN A 233 -10.18 21.97 -1.69
C GLN A 233 -10.29 20.80 -0.70
N ILE A 234 -9.47 20.78 0.35
CA ILE A 234 -9.52 19.77 1.41
C ILE A 234 -10.89 19.76 2.07
N SER A 235 -11.47 20.95 2.33
CA SER A 235 -12.78 21.07 2.97
C SER A 235 -13.94 20.57 2.11
N GLY A 236 -13.76 20.47 0.81
CA GLY A 236 -14.71 19.86 -0.15
C GLY A 236 -14.49 18.38 -0.41
N ALA A 237 -13.41 17.79 0.10
CA ALA A 237 -13.07 16.40 -0.15
C ALA A 237 -14.04 15.44 0.55
N SER A 238 -14.16 14.21 0.01
CA SER A 238 -15.02 13.17 0.58
C SER A 238 -14.62 12.73 2.00
N PHE A 239 -13.36 12.94 2.37
CA PHE A 239 -12.81 12.69 3.71
C PHE A 239 -12.59 13.98 4.51
N ALA A 240 -13.21 15.10 4.12
CA ALA A 240 -13.22 16.32 4.91
C ALA A 240 -14.00 16.12 6.22
N ALA A 241 -13.79 17.03 7.15
CA ALA A 241 -14.58 17.08 8.37
C ALA A 241 -16.08 17.21 8.04
N ASP A 242 -16.89 16.42 8.73
CA ASP A 242 -18.35 16.54 8.60
C ASP A 242 -18.78 17.89 9.16
N ARG A 243 -19.24 18.77 8.26
CA ARG A 243 -19.73 20.11 8.59
C ARG A 243 -21.08 20.08 9.30
N SER A 244 -21.74 18.93 9.33
CA SER A 244 -23.02 18.77 10.04
C SER A 244 -22.85 18.64 11.55
N GLN A 245 -21.63 18.47 12.07
CA GLN A 245 -21.40 18.43 13.51
C GLN A 245 -21.60 19.82 14.13
N PRO A 246 -22.41 19.91 15.17
CA PRO A 246 -22.67 21.17 15.85
C PRO A 246 -21.39 21.69 16.52
N LEU A 247 -21.05 22.93 16.29
CA LEU A 247 -19.96 23.63 16.96
C LEU A 247 -20.47 24.19 18.29
N ASN A 248 -19.89 23.76 19.39
CA ASN A 248 -20.12 24.36 20.69
C ASN A 248 -19.15 25.52 20.91
N ILE A 249 -19.67 26.72 20.90
CA ILE A 249 -18.89 27.93 21.12
C ILE A 249 -19.30 28.57 22.46
N ALA A 250 -18.33 29.09 23.20
CA ALA A 250 -18.59 29.89 24.38
C ALA A 250 -18.50 31.39 23.99
N VAL A 251 -19.57 32.14 24.15
CA VAL A 251 -19.60 33.58 23.96
C VAL A 251 -19.41 34.23 25.32
N VAL A 252 -18.32 35.00 25.46
CA VAL A 252 -17.95 35.70 26.70
C VAL A 252 -17.72 37.19 26.42
N GLY A 253 -17.89 38.03 27.40
CA GLY A 253 -17.68 39.50 27.30
C GLY A 253 -18.98 40.27 27.37
N GLU A 254 -18.96 41.56 26.95
CA GLU A 254 -20.11 42.46 26.93
C GLU A 254 -21.06 42.12 25.78
N VAL A 255 -21.78 41.02 25.92
CA VAL A 255 -22.82 40.57 24.98
C VAL A 255 -24.15 40.42 25.69
N TYR A 256 -25.25 40.59 24.95
CA TYR A 256 -26.60 40.56 25.52
C TYR A 256 -26.96 39.25 26.25
N ARG A 257 -26.38 38.12 25.78
CA ARG A 257 -26.52 36.83 26.44
C ARG A 257 -25.19 36.07 26.35
N PRO A 258 -24.31 36.15 27.34
CA PRO A 258 -23.13 35.31 27.41
C PRO A 258 -23.51 33.88 27.76
N GLY A 259 -22.77 32.91 27.23
CA GLY A 259 -23.00 31.48 27.52
C GLY A 259 -22.54 30.55 26.41
N PRO A 260 -22.72 29.24 26.62
CA PRO A 260 -22.44 28.26 25.59
C PRO A 260 -23.56 28.25 24.53
N TYR A 261 -23.17 28.23 23.27
CA TYR A 261 -24.08 28.12 22.13
C TYR A 261 -23.65 27.01 21.23
N THR A 262 -24.62 26.22 20.76
CA THR A 262 -24.43 25.20 19.77
C THR A 262 -24.83 25.76 18.41
N VAL A 263 -23.88 25.91 17.52
CA VAL A 263 -24.10 26.40 16.14
C VAL A 263 -24.05 25.22 15.19
N THR A 264 -25.18 24.95 14.53
CA THR A 264 -25.25 23.99 13.43
C THR A 264 -25.02 24.74 12.12
N ALA A 265 -24.19 24.19 11.23
CA ALA A 265 -24.07 24.72 9.88
C ALA A 265 -25.42 24.51 9.15
N SER A 266 -26.26 25.52 9.13
CA SER A 266 -27.45 25.52 8.26
C SER A 266 -26.98 25.82 6.84
N THR A 267 -27.27 24.91 5.90
CA THR A 267 -27.13 25.17 4.48
C THR A 267 -28.13 26.28 4.13
N GLN A 268 -27.66 27.54 4.02
CA GLN A 268 -28.47 28.56 3.35
C GLN A 268 -28.51 28.22 1.87
N THR A 269 -29.58 27.60 1.46
CA THR A 269 -30.04 27.63 0.07
C THR A 269 -30.61 29.03 -0.15
N GLY A 270 -29.78 29.87 -0.79
CA GLY A 270 -30.23 31.13 -1.35
C GLY A 270 -30.74 30.94 -2.77
#